data_dcb785b4be00378918d772115485aa91
#
_entry.id   dcb785b4be00378918d772115485aa91
#
_cell.length_a   1.000
_cell.length_b   1.000
_cell.length_c   1.000
_cell.angle_alpha   90.00
_cell.angle_beta   90.00
_cell.angle_gamma   90.00
#
_symmetry.space_group_name_H-M   'P 1'
#
loop_
_entity.id
_entity.type
_entity.pdbx_description
1 polymer ?
#
loop_
_entity_poly.entity_id
_entity_poly.type
_entity_poly.pdbx_seq_one_letter_code
_entity_poly.pdbx_strand_id
1 'polypeptide(L)'
;MWSEHLELNQANRITFVMVDVNYQEVDGLGAAVNVFISKNGGAFVAATGAVTEILNGWYWIDLSAAECDTLGPLSIYATGAGCIQQNLEYVIRQRNSACIEYTYTLINSVTLLPVDGAEIWFTTDLAGLNVVWNGDTDAFGIARAADLSLPCLDAGTYYAWATKAGGTANAWPDTEVVS
;
A
#
# COMPACT_ATOMS: atom_id res chain seq x y z
N MET A 1 -2.72 -8.12 13.31
CA MET A 1 -1.73 -7.04 13.53
C MET A 1 -1.70 -6.25 12.24
N TRP A 2 -2.19 -5.01 12.25
CA TRP A 2 -2.18 -4.13 11.07
C TRP A 2 -0.74 -3.65 10.90
N SER A 3 -0.01 -4.14 9.91
CA SER A 3 1.29 -3.55 9.58
C SER A 3 1.00 -2.28 8.78
N GLU A 4 1.22 -1.13 9.39
CA GLU A 4 1.16 0.14 8.69
C GLU A 4 2.28 0.18 7.65
N HIS A 5 1.95 0.65 6.45
CA HIS A 5 2.89 0.74 5.34
C HIS A 5 3.34 2.18 5.16
N LEU A 6 4.63 2.35 4.92
CA LEU A 6 5.22 3.60 4.48
C LEU A 6 5.62 3.49 3.01
N GLU A 7 5.59 4.60 2.31
CA GLU A 7 5.92 4.65 0.89
C GLU A 7 7.41 4.87 0.65
N LEU A 8 8.00 4.06 -0.23
CA LEU A 8 9.40 4.18 -0.63
C LEU A 8 9.68 5.54 -1.28
N ASN A 9 10.79 6.17 -0.91
CA ASN A 9 11.25 7.46 -1.46
C ASN A 9 10.23 8.61 -1.32
N GLN A 10 9.33 8.50 -0.33
CA GLN A 10 8.38 9.55 0.02
C GLN A 10 8.59 9.99 1.46
N ALA A 11 8.21 11.24 1.76
CA ALA A 11 8.07 11.66 3.14
C ALA A 11 6.82 11.01 3.74
N ASN A 12 6.99 10.39 4.91
CA ASN A 12 5.90 9.68 5.58
C ASN A 12 5.70 10.23 6.98
N ARG A 13 4.45 10.51 7.36
CA ARG A 13 4.11 10.90 8.72
C ARG A 13 3.82 9.68 9.57
N ILE A 14 4.45 9.61 10.73
CA ILE A 14 4.14 8.62 11.75
C ILE A 14 3.65 9.30 13.02
N THR A 15 2.74 8.66 13.73
CA THR A 15 2.19 9.13 15.00
C THR A 15 2.45 8.09 16.09
N PHE A 16 2.67 8.56 17.30
CA PHE A 16 2.91 7.69 18.46
C PHE A 16 2.50 8.38 19.74
N VAL A 17 2.35 7.59 20.81
CA VAL A 17 1.99 8.10 22.15
C VAL A 17 3.20 7.95 23.06
N MET A 18 3.53 8.99 23.81
CA MET A 18 4.52 8.94 24.89
C MET A 18 3.81 8.72 26.21
N VAL A 19 4.24 7.72 26.97
CA VAL A 19 3.70 7.39 28.29
C VAL A 19 4.80 7.26 29.33
N ASP A 20 4.47 7.55 30.59
CA ASP A 20 5.36 7.35 31.74
C ASP A 20 5.38 5.87 32.19
N VAL A 21 6.10 5.60 33.26
CA VAL A 21 6.23 4.26 33.86
C VAL A 21 4.91 3.71 34.42
N ASN A 22 3.90 4.55 34.59
CA ASN A 22 2.55 4.17 35.05
C ASN A 22 1.55 4.08 33.89
N TYR A 23 2.05 4.16 32.62
CA TYR A 23 1.24 4.18 31.40
C TYR A 23 0.30 5.39 31.30
N GLN A 24 0.68 6.51 31.94
CA GLN A 24 -0.04 7.78 31.77
C GLN A 24 0.59 8.56 30.63
N GLU A 25 -0.25 9.17 29.82
CA GLU A 25 0.15 10.02 28.71
C GLU A 25 0.98 11.20 29.20
N VAL A 26 2.06 11.53 28.48
CA VAL A 26 2.99 12.59 28.87
C VAL A 26 2.96 13.70 27.83
N ASP A 27 2.45 14.85 28.23
CA ASP A 27 2.43 16.09 27.45
C ASP A 27 3.66 16.96 27.71
N GLY A 28 3.87 17.96 26.86
CA GLY A 28 4.86 19.01 27.07
C GLY A 28 6.30 18.62 26.74
N LEU A 29 6.54 17.45 26.13
CA LEU A 29 7.89 17.03 25.73
C LEU A 29 8.38 17.77 24.48
N GLY A 30 7.48 18.03 23.53
CA GLY A 30 7.80 18.73 22.28
C GLY A 30 9.08 18.21 21.61
N ALA A 31 10.01 19.12 21.37
CA ALA A 31 11.32 18.80 20.75
C ALA A 31 12.28 17.97 21.64
N ALA A 32 11.91 17.66 22.89
CA ALA A 32 12.72 16.80 23.76
C ALA A 32 12.48 15.30 23.50
N VAL A 33 11.53 14.96 22.64
CA VAL A 33 11.36 13.57 22.17
C VAL A 33 12.40 13.29 21.10
N ASN A 34 13.18 12.22 21.29
CA ASN A 34 14.16 11.76 20.31
C ASN A 34 13.59 10.50 19.62
N VAL A 35 13.62 10.50 18.29
CA VAL A 35 13.17 9.39 17.45
C VAL A 35 14.36 8.80 16.70
N PHE A 36 14.48 7.49 16.70
CA PHE A 36 15.53 6.75 16.01
C PHE A 36 14.92 5.72 15.09
N ILE A 37 15.55 5.51 13.94
CA ILE A 37 15.10 4.59 12.90
C ILE A 37 16.18 3.58 12.57
N SER A 38 15.77 2.36 12.23
CA SER A 38 16.62 1.29 11.73
C SER A 38 16.00 0.70 10.46
N LYS A 39 16.70 0.75 9.33
CA LYS A 39 16.29 0.17 8.06
C LYS A 39 16.81 -1.25 7.95
N ASN A 40 15.93 -2.22 7.68
CA ASN A 40 16.27 -3.64 7.49
C ASN A 40 17.16 -4.24 8.60
N GLY A 41 16.92 -3.87 9.85
CA GLY A 41 17.71 -4.35 10.98
C GLY A 41 19.13 -3.80 11.06
N GLY A 42 19.43 -2.71 10.35
CA GLY A 42 20.69 -1.98 10.47
C GLY A 42 20.82 -1.23 11.80
N ALA A 43 21.89 -0.46 11.94
CA ALA A 43 22.08 0.37 13.13
C ALA A 43 20.99 1.45 13.24
N PHE A 44 20.57 1.75 14.47
CA PHE A 44 19.67 2.87 14.72
C PHE A 44 20.40 4.19 14.53
N VAL A 45 19.76 5.09 13.78
CA VAL A 45 20.21 6.47 13.56
C VAL A 45 19.11 7.45 13.94
N ALA A 46 19.47 8.64 14.41
CA ALA A 46 18.48 9.66 14.75
C ALA A 46 17.70 10.09 13.50
N ALA A 47 16.37 10.17 13.62
CA ALA A 47 15.53 10.74 12.58
C ALA A 47 15.79 12.26 12.46
N THR A 48 15.67 12.77 11.24
CA THR A 48 15.98 14.18 10.92
C THR A 48 14.78 15.12 11.07
N GLY A 49 13.56 14.57 11.06
CA GLY A 49 12.33 15.32 11.22
C GLY A 49 12.18 15.92 12.62
N ALA A 50 11.48 17.05 12.71
CA ALA A 50 11.10 17.62 14.00
C ALA A 50 9.88 16.89 14.57
N VAL A 51 9.96 16.52 15.85
CA VAL A 51 8.80 15.96 16.56
C VAL A 51 7.86 17.09 16.93
N THR A 52 6.59 16.89 16.67
CA THR A 52 5.52 17.84 17.03
C THR A 52 4.52 17.14 17.94
N GLU A 53 4.20 17.81 19.02
CA GLU A 53 3.15 17.38 19.95
C GLU A 53 1.77 17.74 19.40
N ILE A 54 0.82 16.81 19.51
CA ILE A 54 -0.59 17.04 19.14
C ILE A 54 -1.36 17.47 20.40
N LEU A 55 -1.60 16.55 21.29
CA LEU A 55 -2.27 16.69 22.59
C LEU A 55 -2.35 15.31 23.27
N ASN A 56 -2.51 15.29 24.61
CA ASN A 56 -2.74 14.04 25.36
C ASN A 56 -1.67 12.97 25.08
N GLY A 57 -0.41 13.34 25.16
CA GLY A 57 0.72 12.44 24.93
C GLY A 57 0.91 11.98 23.49
N TRP A 58 0.12 12.46 22.54
CA TRP A 58 0.28 12.15 21.13
C TRP A 58 1.29 13.05 20.45
N TYR A 59 2.18 12.44 19.69
CA TYR A 59 3.24 13.09 18.92
C TYR A 59 3.25 12.58 17.49
N TRP A 60 3.81 13.37 16.59
CA TRP A 60 4.11 12.94 15.25
C TRP A 60 5.46 13.45 14.78
N ILE A 61 6.03 12.78 13.80
CA ILE A 61 7.23 13.16 13.07
C ILE A 61 7.02 12.86 11.58
N ASP A 62 7.53 13.72 10.71
CA ASP A 62 7.65 13.43 9.28
C ASP A 62 9.03 12.83 9.02
N LEU A 63 9.06 11.57 8.63
CA LEU A 63 10.25 10.93 8.08
C LEU A 63 10.48 11.46 6.67
N SER A 64 11.72 11.82 6.36
CA SER A 64 12.11 12.26 5.02
C SER A 64 12.10 11.12 4.00
N ALA A 65 12.07 11.46 2.71
CA ALA A 65 12.19 10.47 1.63
C ALA A 65 13.48 9.63 1.74
N ALA A 66 14.59 10.24 2.19
CA ALA A 66 15.86 9.55 2.41
C ALA A 66 15.82 8.56 3.58
N GLU A 67 14.98 8.79 4.58
CA GLU A 67 14.75 7.87 5.69
C GLU A 67 13.87 6.69 5.28
N CYS A 68 13.08 6.84 4.22
CA CYS A 68 12.21 5.83 3.64
C CYS A 68 12.71 5.29 2.29
N ASP A 69 14.01 5.31 2.01
CA ASP A 69 14.62 4.94 0.72
C ASP A 69 14.91 3.44 0.55
N THR A 70 14.62 2.64 1.55
CA THR A 70 15.00 1.21 1.58
C THR A 70 13.77 0.34 1.79
N LEU A 71 13.47 -0.54 0.83
CA LEU A 71 12.37 -1.52 0.95
C LEU A 71 12.57 -2.46 2.14
N GLY A 72 11.49 -2.82 2.81
CA GLY A 72 11.50 -3.81 3.89
C GLY A 72 11.15 -3.20 5.25
N PRO A 73 11.49 -3.88 6.36
CA PRO A 73 11.13 -3.45 7.69
C PRO A 73 11.85 -2.17 8.10
N LEU A 74 11.10 -1.26 8.70
CA LEU A 74 11.58 -0.05 9.37
C LEU A 74 11.20 -0.14 10.84
N SER A 75 12.20 -0.35 11.69
CA SER A 75 11.99 -0.31 13.14
C SER A 75 12.28 1.09 13.65
N ILE A 76 11.42 1.58 14.51
CA ILE A 76 11.49 2.93 15.06
C ILE A 76 11.38 2.84 16.58
N TYR A 77 12.16 3.64 17.30
CA TYR A 77 11.85 3.89 18.69
C TYR A 77 11.89 5.38 19.03
N ALA A 78 11.03 5.77 19.96
CA ALA A 78 10.95 7.11 20.50
C ALA A 78 11.27 7.11 22.00
N THR A 79 12.05 8.09 22.45
CA THR A 79 12.41 8.28 23.85
C THR A 79 12.18 9.72 24.28
N GLY A 80 11.77 9.92 25.55
CA GLY A 80 11.60 11.23 26.18
C GLY A 80 11.90 11.15 27.66
N ALA A 81 12.23 12.28 28.27
CA ALA A 81 12.52 12.33 29.69
C ALA A 81 11.29 11.87 30.51
N GLY A 82 11.49 10.88 31.39
CA GLY A 82 10.42 10.33 32.24
C GLY A 82 9.46 9.37 31.52
N CYS A 83 9.69 9.07 30.26
CA CYS A 83 8.84 8.18 29.46
C CYS A 83 9.45 6.79 29.29
N ILE A 84 8.58 5.81 29.08
CA ILE A 84 8.96 4.48 28.58
C ILE A 84 9.29 4.62 27.08
N GLN A 85 10.36 3.95 26.63
CA GLN A 85 10.65 3.86 25.20
C GLN A 85 9.47 3.26 24.44
N GLN A 86 9.03 3.98 23.42
CA GLN A 86 8.00 3.48 22.49
C GLN A 86 8.67 2.82 21.29
N ASN A 87 8.20 1.64 20.91
CA ASN A 87 8.71 0.89 19.76
C ASN A 87 7.60 0.73 18.72
N LEU A 88 7.93 1.02 17.47
CA LEU A 88 7.02 0.97 16.33
C LEU A 88 7.69 0.17 15.21
N GLU A 89 6.89 -0.56 14.45
CA GLU A 89 7.36 -1.31 13.29
C GLU A 89 6.48 -1.00 12.09
N TYR A 90 7.11 -0.61 11.00
CA TYR A 90 6.51 -0.36 9.71
C TYR A 90 7.16 -1.21 8.63
N VAL A 91 6.53 -1.29 7.48
CA VAL A 91 7.14 -1.88 6.29
C VAL A 91 7.16 -0.83 5.19
N ILE A 92 8.36 -0.46 4.74
CA ILE A 92 8.52 0.39 3.57
C ILE A 92 8.25 -0.45 2.33
N ARG A 93 7.26 -0.05 1.56
CA ARG A 93 6.90 -0.66 0.30
C ARG A 93 7.08 0.33 -0.83
N GLN A 94 7.40 -0.20 -1.99
CA GLN A 94 7.30 0.61 -3.18
C GLN A 94 5.84 1.02 -3.31
N ARG A 95 5.58 2.34 -3.34
CA ARG A 95 4.32 2.81 -3.89
C ARG A 95 4.26 2.18 -5.27
N ASN A 96 3.23 1.45 -5.58
CA ASN A 96 2.93 1.20 -6.98
C ASN A 96 2.83 2.60 -7.59
N SER A 97 3.91 3.03 -8.26
CA SER A 97 4.03 4.35 -8.84
C SER A 97 2.79 4.56 -9.69
N ALA A 98 2.00 5.57 -9.32
CA ALA A 98 0.85 6.04 -10.07
C ALA A 98 0.30 4.97 -11.03
N CYS A 99 -0.18 3.84 -10.47
CA CYS A 99 -0.87 2.88 -11.29
C CYS A 99 -2.02 3.63 -11.97
N ILE A 100 -2.19 3.39 -13.21
CA ILE A 100 -3.25 3.98 -13.99
C ILE A 100 -4.50 3.17 -13.68
N GLU A 101 -5.54 3.82 -13.17
CA GLU A 101 -6.86 3.18 -13.05
C GLU A 101 -7.32 2.83 -14.45
N TYR A 102 -7.41 1.53 -14.71
CA TYR A 102 -7.76 1.00 -16.02
C TYR A 102 -9.17 0.42 -16.01
N THR A 103 -10.02 0.85 -16.94
CA THR A 103 -11.37 0.30 -17.08
C THR A 103 -11.38 -0.79 -18.16
N TYR A 104 -11.51 -2.04 -17.73
CA TYR A 104 -11.74 -3.16 -18.61
C TYR A 104 -13.21 -3.57 -18.55
N THR A 105 -13.86 -3.74 -19.73
CA THR A 105 -15.26 -4.13 -19.81
C THR A 105 -15.40 -5.41 -20.62
N LEU A 106 -15.93 -6.45 -19.99
CA LEU A 106 -16.23 -7.72 -20.64
C LEU A 106 -17.63 -7.71 -21.22
N ILE A 107 -17.73 -7.95 -22.53
CA ILE A 107 -19.00 -8.02 -23.27
C ILE A 107 -19.12 -9.39 -23.92
N ASN A 108 -20.30 -9.99 -23.85
CA ASN A 108 -20.60 -11.23 -24.58
C ASN A 108 -20.62 -10.95 -26.08
N SER A 109 -19.76 -11.62 -26.84
CA SER A 109 -19.59 -11.40 -28.30
C SER A 109 -20.80 -11.71 -29.15
N VAL A 110 -21.77 -12.51 -28.65
CA VAL A 110 -23.00 -12.90 -29.39
C VAL A 110 -24.15 -11.97 -29.04
N THR A 111 -24.35 -11.71 -27.72
CA THR A 111 -25.51 -10.93 -27.26
C THR A 111 -25.23 -9.45 -27.17
N LEU A 112 -23.96 -9.05 -27.19
CA LEU A 112 -23.44 -7.67 -26.99
C LEU A 112 -23.85 -7.05 -25.65
N LEU A 113 -24.18 -7.91 -24.67
CA LEU A 113 -24.52 -7.49 -23.32
C LEU A 113 -23.32 -7.63 -22.37
N PRO A 114 -23.23 -6.79 -21.33
CA PRO A 114 -22.24 -6.93 -20.27
C PRO A 114 -22.27 -8.32 -19.64
N VAL A 115 -21.13 -8.83 -19.27
CA VAL A 115 -21.01 -10.11 -18.56
C VAL A 115 -20.74 -9.84 -17.08
N ASP A 116 -21.71 -10.09 -16.23
CA ASP A 116 -21.64 -9.96 -14.78
C ASP A 116 -21.03 -11.20 -14.12
N GLY A 117 -20.21 -11.04 -13.09
CA GLY A 117 -19.65 -12.12 -12.27
C GLY A 117 -18.69 -13.04 -13.04
N ALA A 118 -17.96 -12.52 -14.00
CA ALA A 118 -16.84 -13.22 -14.63
C ALA A 118 -15.56 -12.89 -13.89
N GLU A 119 -14.75 -13.91 -13.61
CA GLU A 119 -13.39 -13.72 -13.10
C GLU A 119 -12.49 -13.17 -14.21
N ILE A 120 -11.77 -12.09 -13.92
CA ILE A 120 -10.83 -11.43 -14.82
C ILE A 120 -9.45 -11.43 -14.17
N TRP A 121 -8.40 -11.69 -14.96
CA TRP A 121 -7.03 -11.45 -14.52
C TRP A 121 -6.18 -10.87 -15.65
N PHE A 122 -5.27 -9.98 -15.27
CA PHE A 122 -4.29 -9.39 -16.17
C PHE A 122 -2.93 -10.02 -15.95
N THR A 123 -2.25 -10.33 -17.05
CA THR A 123 -0.90 -10.91 -17.04
C THR A 123 0.05 -10.09 -17.90
N THR A 124 1.35 -10.16 -17.62
CA THR A 124 2.38 -9.56 -18.46
C THR A 124 2.90 -10.51 -19.54
N ASP A 125 2.39 -11.74 -19.58
CA ASP A 125 2.77 -12.76 -20.56
C ASP A 125 1.54 -13.44 -21.17
N LEU A 126 1.68 -13.88 -22.42
CA LEU A 126 0.68 -14.62 -23.19
C LEU A 126 0.34 -16.02 -22.64
N ALA A 127 1.14 -16.56 -21.73
CA ALA A 127 0.89 -17.87 -21.14
C ALA A 127 -0.03 -17.78 -19.90
N GLY A 128 -0.37 -16.56 -19.44
CA GLY A 128 -1.23 -16.35 -18.29
C GLY A 128 -0.56 -16.66 -16.94
N LEU A 129 0.77 -16.74 -16.89
CA LEU A 129 1.50 -17.19 -15.69
C LEU A 129 1.84 -16.06 -14.72
N ASN A 130 2.14 -14.87 -15.25
CA ASN A 130 2.54 -13.72 -14.45
C ASN A 130 1.34 -12.80 -14.19
N VAL A 131 0.48 -13.20 -13.27
CA VAL A 131 -0.71 -12.42 -12.90
C VAL A 131 -0.28 -11.20 -12.09
N VAL A 132 -0.69 -10.01 -12.56
CA VAL A 132 -0.41 -8.73 -11.92
C VAL A 132 -1.65 -8.12 -11.26
N TRP A 133 -2.84 -8.53 -11.69
CA TRP A 133 -4.10 -8.12 -11.12
C TRP A 133 -5.18 -9.19 -11.36
N ASN A 134 -6.16 -9.31 -10.45
CA ASN A 134 -7.34 -10.14 -10.63
C ASN A 134 -8.55 -9.56 -9.89
N GLY A 135 -9.74 -9.90 -10.37
CA GLY A 135 -11.02 -9.49 -9.79
C GLY A 135 -12.20 -10.06 -10.58
N ASP A 136 -13.39 -9.56 -10.30
CA ASP A 136 -14.62 -10.01 -10.95
C ASP A 136 -15.29 -8.85 -11.69
N THR A 137 -16.11 -9.17 -12.71
CA THR A 137 -16.92 -8.16 -13.38
C THR A 137 -18.18 -7.84 -12.59
N ASP A 138 -18.53 -6.55 -12.52
CA ASP A 138 -19.79 -6.07 -11.98
C ASP A 138 -20.96 -6.23 -12.99
N ALA A 139 -22.17 -5.79 -12.61
CA ALA A 139 -23.38 -5.87 -13.45
C ALA A 139 -23.28 -5.08 -14.77
N PHE A 140 -22.30 -4.20 -14.91
CA PHE A 140 -22.00 -3.46 -16.13
C PHE A 140 -20.88 -4.12 -16.94
N GLY A 141 -20.39 -5.29 -16.50
CA GLY A 141 -19.26 -5.98 -17.11
C GLY A 141 -17.90 -5.38 -16.80
N ILE A 142 -17.82 -4.41 -15.88
CA ILE A 142 -16.58 -3.72 -15.54
C ILE A 142 -15.81 -4.55 -14.52
N ALA A 143 -14.52 -4.82 -14.80
CA ALA A 143 -13.63 -5.53 -13.90
C ALA A 143 -13.35 -4.71 -12.63
N ARG A 144 -13.52 -5.36 -11.46
CA ARG A 144 -13.34 -4.75 -10.14
C ARG A 144 -12.61 -5.69 -9.20
N ALA A 145 -11.76 -5.12 -8.35
CA ALA A 145 -11.17 -5.84 -7.23
C ALA A 145 -12.22 -6.10 -6.13
N ALA A 146 -11.88 -6.92 -5.15
CA ALA A 146 -12.78 -7.27 -4.03
C ALA A 146 -13.26 -6.04 -3.21
N ASP A 147 -12.51 -4.94 -3.22
CA ASP A 147 -12.86 -3.65 -2.60
C ASP A 147 -13.63 -2.71 -3.54
N LEU A 148 -14.05 -3.21 -4.71
CA LEU A 148 -14.75 -2.49 -5.78
C LEU A 148 -13.90 -1.46 -6.54
N SER A 149 -12.60 -1.38 -6.28
CA SER A 149 -11.69 -0.52 -7.05
C SER A 149 -11.49 -1.03 -8.48
N LEU A 150 -11.13 -0.13 -9.39
CA LEU A 150 -10.72 -0.50 -10.74
C LEU A 150 -9.32 -1.17 -10.73
N PRO A 151 -8.99 -1.97 -11.76
CA PRO A 151 -7.62 -2.40 -12.00
C PRO A 151 -6.64 -1.24 -11.96
N CYS A 152 -5.58 -1.39 -11.19
CA CYS A 152 -4.53 -0.43 -11.01
C CYS A 152 -3.27 -1.03 -11.66
N LEU A 153 -2.90 -0.57 -12.85
CA LEU A 153 -1.85 -1.14 -13.68
C LEU A 153 -0.80 -0.08 -14.01
N ASP A 154 0.46 -0.46 -14.07
CA ASP A 154 1.52 0.40 -14.60
C ASP A 154 1.34 0.61 -16.11
N ALA A 155 1.97 1.64 -16.67
CA ALA A 155 2.00 1.80 -18.13
C ALA A 155 2.67 0.57 -18.78
N GLY A 156 1.99 -0.06 -19.73
CA GLY A 156 2.52 -1.28 -20.34
C GLY A 156 1.49 -2.03 -21.18
N THR A 157 1.91 -3.19 -21.70
CA THR A 157 1.05 -4.11 -22.44
C THR A 157 0.69 -5.28 -21.54
N TYR A 158 -0.59 -5.57 -21.46
CA TYR A 158 -1.16 -6.64 -20.65
C TYR A 158 -2.05 -7.56 -21.48
N TYR A 159 -2.26 -8.75 -20.95
CA TYR A 159 -3.15 -9.75 -21.53
C TYR A 159 -4.28 -10.01 -20.54
N ALA A 160 -5.50 -9.62 -20.93
CA ALA A 160 -6.70 -9.78 -20.13
C ALA A 160 -7.34 -11.15 -20.41
N TRP A 161 -7.46 -11.94 -19.38
CA TRP A 161 -8.11 -13.25 -19.40
C TRP A 161 -9.44 -13.19 -18.67
N ALA A 162 -10.40 -13.94 -19.14
CA ALA A 162 -11.73 -14.00 -18.54
C ALA A 162 -12.25 -15.43 -18.46
N THR A 163 -12.87 -15.77 -17.33
CA THR A 163 -13.65 -17.01 -17.18
C THR A 163 -14.94 -16.74 -16.40
N LYS A 164 -15.99 -17.47 -16.73
CA LYS A 164 -17.25 -17.43 -15.99
C LYS A 164 -17.73 -18.84 -15.71
N ALA A 165 -18.25 -19.06 -14.49
CA ALA A 165 -18.85 -20.34 -14.10
C ALA A 165 -19.98 -20.73 -15.08
N GLY A 166 -19.86 -21.91 -15.69
CA GLY A 166 -20.79 -22.41 -16.71
C GLY A 166 -20.57 -21.88 -18.14
N GLY A 167 -19.55 -21.03 -18.34
CA GLY A 167 -19.06 -20.54 -19.64
C GLY A 167 -17.76 -21.22 -20.05
N THR A 168 -17.34 -21.02 -21.30
CA THR A 168 -15.98 -21.30 -21.73
C THR A 168 -15.12 -20.08 -21.47
N ALA A 169 -13.91 -20.29 -20.90
CA ALA A 169 -12.89 -19.24 -20.87
C ALA A 169 -12.60 -18.77 -22.31
N ASN A 170 -12.23 -17.48 -22.46
CA ASN A 170 -11.73 -17.04 -23.76
C ASN A 170 -10.50 -17.87 -24.14
N ALA A 171 -10.46 -18.37 -25.36
CA ALA A 171 -9.36 -19.22 -25.84
C ALA A 171 -8.04 -18.43 -25.99
N TRP A 172 -8.14 -17.11 -26.11
CA TRP A 172 -7.03 -16.16 -26.25
C TRP A 172 -7.33 -14.92 -25.44
N PRO A 173 -6.33 -14.35 -24.74
CA PRO A 173 -6.54 -13.12 -24.00
C PRO A 173 -6.72 -11.93 -24.93
N ASP A 174 -7.44 -10.93 -24.45
CA ASP A 174 -7.43 -9.61 -25.08
C ASP A 174 -6.11 -8.92 -24.77
N THR A 175 -5.57 -8.20 -25.74
CA THR A 175 -4.34 -7.41 -25.56
C THR A 175 -4.72 -5.98 -25.19
N GLU A 176 -4.28 -5.53 -24.04
CA GLU A 176 -4.59 -4.22 -23.49
C GLU A 176 -3.33 -3.36 -23.35
N VAL A 177 -3.42 -2.09 -23.73
CA VAL A 177 -2.32 -1.13 -23.58
C VAL A 177 -2.74 -0.04 -22.59
N VAL A 178 -2.03 0.01 -21.46
CA VAL A 178 -2.23 1.01 -20.41
C VAL A 178 -1.16 2.10 -20.57
N SER A 179 -1.59 3.37 -20.74
CA SER A 179 -0.69 4.51 -21.05
C SER A 179 -1.09 5.79 -20.31
#